data_9957c61f6eb3b9a5d53436df585b9699
#
_entry.id   9957c61f6eb3b9a5d53436df585b9699
#
_cell.length_a   1.000
_cell.length_b   1.000
_cell.length_c   1.000
_cell.angle_alpha   90.00
_cell.angle_beta   90.00
_cell.angle_gamma   90.00
#
_symmetry.space_group_name_H-M   'P 1'
#
loop_
_entity.id
_entity.type
_entity.pdbx_description
1 polymer ?
#
loop_
_entity_poly.entity_id
_entity_poly.type
_entity_poly.pdbx_seq_one_letter_code
_entity_poly.pdbx_strand_id
1 'polypeptide(L)'
;MAATVITIAVEKGGCGKTVTTSNLAYLMGDEGKKVLCLDTDPQGNLTFALTGGNAITSKAFANRSLYDMIDGFRYNTQTRDFIVESEYENVDLIPANDQTPRLSKRLEDLYTDAQRDYDRGDPKYLASDTDVLDYFLRQVKDEYDYILIDTQPSRDSLLLSNAIAAADYVLIPLKCDSFSEDSAFRTYVLCNEMRKSKTSRIKGVGVMLTMEQKSAASQDIRSDCRAKF
;
A
#
# COMPACT_ATOMS: atom_id res chain seq x y z
N MET A 1 20.55 -0.39 5.48
CA MET A 1 20.00 -1.20 4.34
C MET A 1 18.69 -0.55 3.96
N ALA A 2 18.35 -0.49 2.66
CA ALA A 2 17.07 0.08 2.26
C ALA A 2 15.91 -0.77 2.78
N ALA A 3 14.80 -0.13 3.17
CA ALA A 3 13.60 -0.79 3.70
C ALA A 3 13.05 -1.85 2.75
N THR A 4 12.51 -2.93 3.31
CA THR A 4 11.70 -3.89 2.57
C THR A 4 10.26 -3.36 2.49
N VAL A 5 9.75 -3.18 1.27
CA VAL A 5 8.37 -2.70 1.04
C VAL A 5 7.43 -3.89 0.88
N ILE A 6 6.40 -3.94 1.71
CA ILE A 6 5.37 -4.98 1.69
C ILE A 6 4.00 -4.34 1.46
N THR A 7 3.35 -4.68 0.36
CA THR A 7 1.99 -4.23 0.07
C THR A 7 0.98 -5.30 0.47
N ILE A 8 -0.02 -4.93 1.26
CA ILE A 8 -1.12 -5.81 1.66
C ILE A 8 -2.30 -5.51 0.73
N ALA A 9 -2.57 -6.42 -0.22
CA ALA A 9 -3.50 -6.17 -1.31
C ALA A 9 -4.44 -7.35 -1.56
N VAL A 10 -5.72 -7.06 -1.73
CA VAL A 10 -6.72 -7.95 -2.31
C VAL A 10 -7.93 -7.12 -2.75
N GLU A 11 -8.50 -7.44 -3.90
CA GLU A 11 -9.64 -6.70 -4.47
C GLU A 11 -10.89 -6.74 -3.59
N LYS A 12 -11.06 -7.77 -2.78
CA LYS A 12 -12.24 -7.95 -1.93
C LYS A 12 -12.12 -7.20 -0.61
N GLY A 13 -13.23 -6.58 -0.18
CA GLY A 13 -13.37 -6.00 1.16
C GLY A 13 -13.54 -7.06 2.25
N GLY A 14 -13.17 -6.74 3.49
CA GLY A 14 -13.39 -7.61 4.65
C GLY A 14 -12.49 -8.84 4.73
N CYS A 15 -11.40 -8.91 3.99
CA CYS A 15 -10.42 -10.00 4.05
C CYS A 15 -9.31 -9.77 5.09
N GLY A 16 -9.35 -8.65 5.83
CA GLY A 16 -8.41 -8.36 6.91
C GLY A 16 -7.13 -7.62 6.49
N LYS A 17 -7.14 -6.88 5.38
CA LYS A 17 -5.97 -6.06 4.95
C LYS A 17 -5.47 -5.16 6.05
N THR A 18 -6.26 -4.20 6.47
CA THR A 18 -5.91 -3.22 7.51
C THR A 18 -5.52 -3.87 8.84
N VAL A 19 -6.26 -4.92 9.26
CA VAL A 19 -5.94 -5.67 10.47
C VAL A 19 -4.57 -6.36 10.34
N THR A 20 -4.26 -6.93 9.18
CA THR A 20 -2.95 -7.52 8.92
C THR A 20 -1.86 -6.46 8.95
N THR A 21 -2.07 -5.33 8.28
CA THR A 21 -1.09 -4.24 8.21
C THR A 21 -0.80 -3.68 9.60
N SER A 22 -1.84 -3.34 10.38
CA SER A 22 -1.67 -2.76 11.72
C SER A 22 -1.01 -3.73 12.70
N ASN A 23 -1.36 -5.02 12.67
CA ASN A 23 -0.73 -6.01 13.55
C ASN A 23 0.73 -6.28 13.16
N LEU A 24 1.05 -6.35 11.87
CA LEU A 24 2.45 -6.48 11.41
C LEU A 24 3.28 -5.27 11.83
N ALA A 25 2.74 -4.06 11.65
CA ALA A 25 3.41 -2.82 12.06
C ALA A 25 3.72 -2.84 13.57
N TYR A 26 2.72 -3.16 14.39
CA TYR A 26 2.88 -3.24 15.83
C TYR A 26 3.94 -4.29 16.24
N LEU A 27 3.84 -5.52 15.73
CA LEU A 27 4.76 -6.61 16.08
C LEU A 27 6.20 -6.31 15.65
N MET A 28 6.38 -5.74 14.45
CA MET A 28 7.71 -5.36 13.97
C MET A 28 8.28 -4.20 14.80
N GLY A 29 7.45 -3.21 15.17
CA GLY A 29 7.86 -2.10 16.05
C GLY A 29 8.24 -2.58 17.44
N ASP A 30 7.49 -3.51 18.01
CA ASP A 30 7.78 -4.15 19.32
C ASP A 30 9.11 -4.94 19.29
N GLU A 31 9.48 -5.50 18.14
CA GLU A 31 10.79 -6.11 17.89
C GLU A 31 11.92 -5.10 17.64
N GLY A 32 11.64 -3.80 17.77
CA GLY A 32 12.61 -2.72 17.57
C GLY A 32 12.92 -2.39 16.11
N LYS A 33 12.09 -2.81 15.17
CA LYS A 33 12.20 -2.44 13.75
C LYS A 33 11.54 -1.10 13.50
N LYS A 34 12.18 -0.25 12.70
CA LYS A 34 11.56 1.00 12.23
C LYS A 34 10.61 0.71 11.08
N VAL A 35 9.34 1.00 11.26
CA VAL A 35 8.27 0.70 10.32
C VAL A 35 7.58 1.98 9.88
N LEU A 36 7.46 2.19 8.56
CA LEU A 36 6.60 3.21 7.99
C LEU A 36 5.35 2.55 7.42
N CYS A 37 4.19 3.01 7.82
CA CYS A 37 2.91 2.59 7.25
C CYS A 37 2.38 3.63 6.27
N LEU A 38 1.73 3.19 5.18
CA LEU A 38 0.99 4.04 4.26
C LEU A 38 -0.46 3.58 4.22
N ASP A 39 -1.38 4.50 4.48
CA ASP A 39 -2.81 4.24 4.35
C ASP A 39 -3.31 4.76 2.99
N THR A 40 -3.58 3.84 2.06
CA THR A 40 -4.11 4.19 0.74
C THR A 40 -5.62 3.95 0.62
N ASP A 41 -6.29 3.51 1.69
CA ASP A 41 -7.74 3.33 1.73
C ASP A 41 -8.45 4.66 2.04
N PRO A 42 -9.38 5.12 1.19
CA PRO A 42 -10.21 6.30 1.49
C PRO A 42 -10.98 6.23 2.81
N GLN A 43 -11.20 5.03 3.35
CA GLN A 43 -11.86 4.87 4.64
C GLN A 43 -10.94 5.21 5.83
N GLY A 44 -9.61 5.26 5.63
CA GLY A 44 -8.64 5.64 6.64
C GLY A 44 -8.61 4.73 7.87
N ASN A 45 -8.91 3.46 7.68
CA ASN A 45 -8.99 2.52 8.81
C ASN A 45 -7.62 2.26 9.44
N LEU A 46 -6.54 2.24 8.65
CA LEU A 46 -5.18 2.12 9.18
C LEU A 46 -4.79 3.39 9.94
N THR A 47 -5.10 4.56 9.37
CA THR A 47 -4.90 5.86 10.02
C THR A 47 -5.58 5.90 11.38
N PHE A 48 -6.85 5.50 11.45
CA PHE A 48 -7.60 5.42 12.69
C PHE A 48 -6.97 4.47 13.71
N ALA A 49 -6.55 3.28 13.25
CA ALA A 49 -5.97 2.25 14.12
C ALA A 49 -4.60 2.65 14.70
N LEU A 50 -3.77 3.35 13.93
CA LEU A 50 -2.40 3.71 14.35
C LEU A 50 -2.31 5.04 15.09
N THR A 51 -3.38 5.84 15.10
CA THR A 51 -3.40 7.19 15.71
C THR A 51 -4.35 7.32 16.89
N GLY A 52 -4.68 6.20 17.55
CA GLY A 52 -5.54 6.19 18.74
C GLY A 52 -6.97 6.65 18.49
N GLY A 53 -7.50 6.41 17.29
CA GLY A 53 -8.85 6.74 16.93
C GLY A 53 -9.04 8.13 16.31
N ASN A 54 -7.98 8.79 15.85
CA ASN A 54 -8.11 10.01 15.07
C ASN A 54 -8.65 9.72 13.67
N ALA A 55 -9.79 10.32 13.35
CA ALA A 55 -10.39 10.18 12.03
C ALA A 55 -9.57 10.92 10.95
N ILE A 56 -9.68 10.47 9.69
CA ILE A 56 -9.05 11.09 8.52
C ILE A 56 -9.42 12.57 8.32
N THR A 57 -10.51 13.04 8.93
CA THR A 57 -10.95 14.44 8.95
C THR A 57 -10.29 15.25 10.07
N SER A 58 -9.43 14.62 10.87
CA SER A 58 -8.75 15.31 11.96
C SER A 58 -7.85 16.43 11.42
N LYS A 59 -7.89 17.59 12.09
CA LYS A 59 -6.96 18.70 11.80
C LYS A 59 -5.50 18.33 12.03
N ALA A 60 -5.22 17.24 12.77
CA ALA A 60 -3.87 16.73 12.97
C ALA A 60 -3.19 16.30 11.68
N PHE A 61 -3.98 15.92 10.66
CA PHE A 61 -3.47 15.48 9.34
C PHE A 61 -3.68 16.53 8.24
N ALA A 62 -4.12 17.72 8.58
CA ALA A 62 -4.31 18.78 7.61
C ALA A 62 -2.98 19.10 6.90
N ASN A 63 -2.97 18.97 5.58
CA ASN A 63 -1.79 19.15 4.70
C ASN A 63 -0.63 18.16 5.00
N ARG A 64 -0.89 17.03 5.66
CA ARG A 64 0.10 16.00 5.99
C ARG A 64 -0.40 14.59 5.68
N SER A 65 -1.07 14.41 4.56
CA SER A 65 -1.62 13.13 4.14
C SER A 65 -0.93 12.61 2.89
N LEU A 66 -1.23 11.36 2.54
CA LEU A 66 -0.80 10.75 1.27
C LEU A 66 -1.26 11.58 0.07
N TYR A 67 -2.48 12.13 0.12
CA TYR A 67 -2.96 13.01 -0.96
C TYR A 67 -2.10 14.27 -1.09
N ASP A 68 -1.85 14.95 0.02
CA ASP A 68 -1.05 16.19 0.04
C ASP A 68 0.38 15.95 -0.44
N MET A 69 0.97 14.81 -0.06
CA MET A 69 2.29 14.40 -0.52
C MET A 69 2.33 14.23 -2.05
N ILE A 70 1.38 13.50 -2.60
CA ILE A 70 1.31 13.23 -4.05
C ILE A 70 0.94 14.52 -4.81
N ASP A 71 0.03 15.34 -4.30
CA ASP A 71 -0.34 16.62 -4.90
C ASP A 71 0.83 17.60 -4.95
N GLY A 72 1.70 17.56 -3.96
CA GLY A 72 2.90 18.36 -3.87
C GLY A 72 4.06 17.95 -4.80
N PHE A 73 3.95 16.89 -5.59
CA PHE A 73 5.02 16.34 -6.42
C PHE A 73 5.80 17.39 -7.24
N ARG A 74 5.10 18.36 -7.83
CA ARG A 74 5.71 19.45 -8.63
C ARG A 74 6.56 20.43 -7.83
N TYR A 75 6.32 20.54 -6.52
CA TYR A 75 6.94 21.53 -5.64
C TYR A 75 8.18 21.01 -4.90
N ASN A 76 8.79 19.93 -5.40
CA ASN A 76 9.95 19.30 -4.76
C ASN A 76 9.67 18.82 -3.33
N THR A 77 8.48 18.31 -3.12
CA THR A 77 7.95 17.84 -1.86
C THR A 77 8.83 16.74 -1.29
N GLN A 78 9.13 16.83 0.00
CA GLN A 78 9.87 15.81 0.71
C GLN A 78 8.89 14.87 1.42
N THR A 79 9.03 13.57 1.20
CA THR A 79 8.16 12.54 1.82
C THR A 79 8.13 12.66 3.34
N ARG A 80 9.26 13.04 3.95
CA ARG A 80 9.39 13.20 5.40
C ARG A 80 8.42 14.22 6.00
N ASP A 81 8.03 15.24 5.25
CA ASP A 81 7.12 16.30 5.73
C ASP A 81 5.69 15.78 5.97
N PHE A 82 5.37 14.61 5.43
CA PHE A 82 4.04 13.98 5.51
C PHE A 82 3.99 12.79 6.47
N ILE A 83 5.12 12.43 7.06
CA ILE A 83 5.19 11.36 8.05
C ILE A 83 4.71 11.89 9.39
N VAL A 84 3.83 11.15 10.03
CA VAL A 84 3.35 11.40 11.39
C VAL A 84 3.69 10.23 12.30
N GLU A 85 3.99 10.51 13.56
CA GLU A 85 4.19 9.49 14.57
C GLU A 85 2.88 8.75 14.85
N SER A 86 2.94 7.44 15.05
CA SER A 86 1.81 6.65 15.52
C SER A 86 1.80 6.59 17.05
N GLU A 87 0.80 5.94 17.65
CA GLU A 87 0.78 5.64 19.08
C GLU A 87 1.68 4.43 19.45
N TYR A 88 2.28 3.78 18.48
CA TYR A 88 3.14 2.63 18.67
C TYR A 88 4.61 2.97 18.47
N GLU A 89 5.46 2.51 19.38
CA GLU A 89 6.89 2.74 19.31
C GLU A 89 7.48 2.16 18.02
N ASN A 90 8.40 2.91 17.39
CA ASN A 90 9.07 2.57 16.13
C ASN A 90 8.13 2.44 14.90
N VAL A 91 6.90 2.92 14.98
CA VAL A 91 5.92 2.88 13.88
C VAL A 91 5.50 4.29 13.52
N ASP A 92 5.77 4.68 12.29
CA ASP A 92 5.34 5.93 11.69
C ASP A 92 4.28 5.69 10.62
N LEU A 93 3.56 6.75 10.23
CA LEU A 93 2.44 6.68 9.30
C LEU A 93 2.45 7.85 8.31
N ILE A 94 2.17 7.56 7.03
CA ILE A 94 1.62 8.55 6.09
C ILE A 94 0.10 8.32 6.03
N PRO A 95 -0.71 9.22 6.62
CA PRO A 95 -2.13 8.98 6.80
C PRO A 95 -2.94 9.19 5.52
N ALA A 96 -4.10 8.54 5.44
CA ALA A 96 -5.16 8.92 4.53
C ALA A 96 -5.87 10.20 5.02
N ASN A 97 -6.58 10.86 4.10
CA ASN A 97 -7.50 11.95 4.42
C ASN A 97 -8.77 11.89 3.54
N ASP A 98 -9.65 12.87 3.68
CA ASP A 98 -10.89 12.97 2.91
C ASP A 98 -10.69 13.24 1.41
N GLN A 99 -9.47 13.59 0.98
CA GLN A 99 -9.09 13.73 -0.42
C GLN A 99 -8.55 12.43 -1.05
N THR A 100 -8.26 11.40 -0.26
CA THR A 100 -7.76 10.10 -0.73
C THR A 100 -8.57 9.50 -1.89
N PRO A 101 -9.92 9.65 -1.97
CA PRO A 101 -10.68 9.19 -3.14
C PRO A 101 -10.26 9.80 -4.49
N ARG A 102 -9.59 10.95 -4.46
CA ARG A 102 -9.13 11.66 -5.67
C ARG A 102 -7.76 11.22 -6.14
N LEU A 103 -7.07 10.35 -5.38
CA LEU A 103 -5.67 9.97 -5.66
C LEU A 103 -5.50 9.33 -7.04
N SER A 104 -6.39 8.42 -7.46
CA SER A 104 -6.23 7.77 -8.77
C SER A 104 -6.23 8.80 -9.91
N LYS A 105 -7.15 9.75 -9.88
CA LYS A 105 -7.19 10.84 -10.86
C LYS A 105 -5.96 11.74 -10.77
N ARG A 106 -5.52 12.04 -9.55
CA ARG A 106 -4.33 12.88 -9.34
C ARG A 106 -3.05 12.22 -9.86
N LEU A 107 -2.92 10.91 -9.72
CA LEU A 107 -1.81 10.14 -10.26
C LEU A 107 -1.77 10.18 -11.80
N GLU A 108 -2.93 10.04 -12.48
CA GLU A 108 -3.03 10.18 -13.93
C GLU A 108 -2.59 11.58 -14.40
N ASP A 109 -3.08 12.62 -13.73
CA ASP A 109 -2.74 14.00 -14.05
C ASP A 109 -1.25 14.27 -13.84
N LEU A 110 -0.67 13.76 -12.74
CA LEU A 110 0.75 13.90 -12.45
C LEU A 110 1.64 13.23 -13.49
N TYR A 111 1.31 12.03 -13.91
CA TYR A 111 2.09 11.34 -14.95
C TYR A 111 2.06 12.11 -16.26
N THR A 112 0.88 12.54 -16.67
CA THR A 112 0.71 13.35 -17.90
C THR A 112 1.51 14.65 -17.84
N ASP A 113 1.50 15.32 -16.70
CA ASP A 113 2.23 16.55 -16.45
C ASP A 113 3.75 16.31 -16.42
N ALA A 114 4.20 15.26 -15.73
CA ALA A 114 5.62 14.90 -15.66
C ALA A 114 6.21 14.56 -17.04
N GLN A 115 5.46 13.88 -17.89
CA GLN A 115 5.88 13.61 -19.28
C GLN A 115 6.04 14.93 -20.07
N ARG A 116 5.08 15.83 -19.96
CA ARG A 116 5.13 17.14 -20.64
C ARG A 116 6.29 18.00 -20.14
N ASP A 117 6.57 17.97 -18.84
CA ASP A 117 7.64 18.76 -18.25
C ASP A 117 9.01 18.16 -18.58
N TYR A 118 9.13 16.84 -18.67
CA TYR A 118 10.34 16.14 -19.14
C TYR A 118 10.70 16.55 -20.60
N ASP A 119 9.72 16.63 -21.48
CA ASP A 119 9.90 17.09 -22.87
C ASP A 119 10.40 18.55 -22.92
N ARG A 120 10.20 19.32 -21.84
CA ARG A 120 10.70 20.70 -21.66
C ARG A 120 12.03 20.80 -20.92
N GLY A 121 12.64 19.65 -20.57
CA GLY A 121 13.93 19.58 -19.91
C GLY A 121 13.89 19.52 -18.37
N ASP A 122 12.74 19.30 -17.74
CA ASP A 122 12.67 19.03 -16.30
C ASP A 122 13.20 17.61 -16.01
N PRO A 123 14.15 17.45 -15.06
CA PRO A 123 14.73 16.13 -14.74
C PRO A 123 13.78 15.17 -14.01
N LYS A 124 12.60 15.61 -13.58
CA LYS A 124 11.63 14.75 -12.89
C LYS A 124 10.92 13.82 -13.88
N TYR A 125 11.54 12.70 -14.15
CA TYR A 125 11.00 11.68 -15.04
C TYR A 125 10.33 10.55 -14.26
N LEU A 126 9.10 10.20 -14.66
CA LEU A 126 8.40 8.98 -14.24
C LEU A 126 8.34 8.04 -15.44
N ALA A 127 8.89 6.84 -15.31
CA ALA A 127 8.89 5.86 -16.39
C ALA A 127 7.48 5.31 -16.67
N SER A 128 6.60 5.32 -15.67
CA SER A 128 5.22 4.87 -15.74
C SER A 128 4.34 5.69 -14.77
N ASP A 129 3.05 5.71 -15.02
CA ASP A 129 2.03 6.24 -14.10
C ASP A 129 1.95 5.44 -12.79
N THR A 130 2.53 4.24 -12.75
CA THR A 130 2.66 3.42 -11.54
C THR A 130 3.91 3.70 -10.71
N ASP A 131 4.81 4.58 -11.14
CA ASP A 131 6.09 4.85 -10.47
C ASP A 131 6.02 5.98 -9.41
N VAL A 132 4.90 6.67 -9.30
CA VAL A 132 4.77 7.86 -8.44
C VAL A 132 5.01 7.52 -6.98
N LEU A 133 4.40 6.45 -6.49
CA LEU A 133 4.54 6.08 -5.08
C LEU A 133 5.98 5.61 -4.77
N ASP A 134 6.60 4.83 -5.66
CA ASP A 134 8.00 4.42 -5.51
C ASP A 134 8.97 5.63 -5.51
N TYR A 135 8.69 6.67 -6.30
CA TYR A 135 9.46 7.92 -6.28
C TYR A 135 9.50 8.55 -4.88
N PHE A 136 8.36 8.65 -4.21
CA PHE A 136 8.29 9.20 -2.85
C PHE A 136 8.95 8.26 -1.84
N LEU A 137 8.70 6.97 -1.90
CA LEU A 137 9.25 6.00 -0.95
C LEU A 137 10.77 5.91 -1.01
N ARG A 138 11.39 6.10 -2.17
CA ARG A 138 12.86 6.13 -2.32
C ARG A 138 13.52 7.20 -1.47
N GLN A 139 12.83 8.29 -1.16
CA GLN A 139 13.39 9.40 -0.36
C GLN A 139 13.61 9.02 1.11
N VAL A 140 12.89 8.00 1.60
CA VAL A 140 12.89 7.60 3.01
C VAL A 140 13.27 6.13 3.25
N LYS A 141 13.49 5.34 2.20
CA LYS A 141 13.80 3.90 2.30
C LYS A 141 15.00 3.57 3.19
N ASP A 142 15.95 4.47 3.33
CA ASP A 142 17.15 4.22 4.15
C ASP A 142 16.93 4.51 5.64
N GLU A 143 15.77 5.03 6.01
CA GLU A 143 15.42 5.42 7.38
C GLU A 143 14.62 4.35 8.13
N TYR A 144 14.04 3.40 7.37
CA TYR A 144 13.17 2.35 7.89
C TYR A 144 13.73 0.96 7.57
N ASP A 145 13.30 -0.03 8.36
CA ASP A 145 13.55 -1.46 8.08
C ASP A 145 12.45 -2.02 7.18
N TYR A 146 11.20 -1.58 7.40
CA TYR A 146 10.03 -1.99 6.64
C TYR A 146 9.14 -0.81 6.26
N ILE A 147 8.51 -0.92 5.10
CA ILE A 147 7.42 -0.02 4.68
C ILE A 147 6.21 -0.90 4.36
N LEU A 148 5.10 -0.67 5.06
CA LEU A 148 3.86 -1.42 4.89
C LEU A 148 2.81 -0.55 4.20
N ILE A 149 2.22 -1.05 3.11
CA ILE A 149 1.20 -0.31 2.35
C ILE A 149 -0.14 -1.03 2.50
N ASP A 150 -1.11 -0.40 3.17
CA ASP A 150 -2.49 -0.87 3.24
C ASP A 150 -3.29 -0.36 2.05
N THR A 151 -4.01 -1.25 1.36
CA THR A 151 -4.71 -0.89 0.13
C THR A 151 -6.22 -0.95 0.26
N GLN A 152 -6.91 -0.08 -0.51
CA GLN A 152 -8.35 -0.16 -0.65
C GLN A 152 -8.79 -1.43 -1.39
N PRO A 153 -10.03 -1.90 -1.16
CA PRO A 153 -10.63 -2.98 -1.96
C PRO A 153 -11.04 -2.42 -3.33
N SER A 154 -10.17 -2.48 -4.31
CA SER A 154 -10.45 -1.98 -5.67
C SER A 154 -9.78 -2.87 -6.71
N ARG A 155 -10.45 -3.02 -7.87
CA ARG A 155 -9.96 -3.83 -8.97
C ARG A 155 -9.10 -3.01 -9.94
N ASP A 156 -9.52 -1.82 -10.29
CA ASP A 156 -8.95 -1.01 -11.38
C ASP A 156 -8.46 0.35 -10.86
N SER A 157 -7.81 0.35 -9.70
CA SER A 157 -7.27 1.57 -9.11
C SER A 157 -5.81 1.76 -9.49
N LEU A 158 -5.50 2.89 -10.13
CA LEU A 158 -4.11 3.28 -10.38
C LEU A 158 -3.30 3.36 -9.09
N LEU A 159 -3.95 3.71 -7.97
CA LEU A 159 -3.32 3.72 -6.65
C LEU A 159 -2.92 2.30 -6.19
N LEU A 160 -3.76 1.28 -6.44
CA LEU A 160 -3.40 -0.11 -6.18
C LEU A 160 -2.21 -0.54 -7.04
N SER A 161 -2.20 -0.19 -8.33
CA SER A 161 -1.08 -0.48 -9.22
C SER A 161 0.22 0.18 -8.76
N ASN A 162 0.15 1.44 -8.29
CA ASN A 162 1.29 2.14 -7.68
C ASN A 162 1.79 1.43 -6.41
N ALA A 163 0.89 0.99 -5.53
CA ALA A 163 1.25 0.26 -4.31
C ALA A 163 1.93 -1.08 -4.62
N ILE A 164 1.44 -1.80 -5.64
CA ILE A 164 2.03 -3.07 -6.10
C ILE A 164 3.38 -2.82 -6.78
N ALA A 165 3.50 -1.80 -7.62
CA ALA A 165 4.74 -1.48 -8.33
C ALA A 165 5.89 -1.11 -7.37
N ALA A 166 5.58 -0.39 -6.29
CA ALA A 166 6.54 0.01 -5.27
C ALA A 166 7.00 -1.13 -4.34
N ALA A 167 6.27 -2.27 -4.34
CA ALA A 167 6.49 -3.36 -3.40
C ALA A 167 7.69 -4.25 -3.76
N ASP A 168 8.43 -4.70 -2.74
CA ASP A 168 9.33 -5.84 -2.81
C ASP A 168 8.55 -7.16 -2.65
N TYR A 169 7.52 -7.16 -1.81
CA TYR A 169 6.64 -8.31 -1.59
C TYR A 169 5.18 -7.87 -1.54
N VAL A 170 4.30 -8.73 -2.04
CA VAL A 170 2.86 -8.54 -1.90
C VAL A 170 2.29 -9.65 -1.04
N LEU A 171 1.56 -9.28 0.01
CA LEU A 171 0.83 -10.20 0.88
C LEU A 171 -0.66 -10.09 0.56
N ILE A 172 -1.27 -11.21 0.21
CA ILE A 172 -2.68 -11.31 -0.16
C ILE A 172 -3.45 -12.00 0.98
N PRO A 173 -4.14 -11.24 1.84
CA PRO A 173 -5.01 -11.87 2.84
C PRO A 173 -6.25 -12.48 2.16
N LEU A 174 -6.46 -13.76 2.42
CA LEU A 174 -7.56 -14.55 1.88
C LEU A 174 -8.43 -15.05 3.02
N LYS A 175 -9.66 -14.57 3.08
CA LYS A 175 -10.67 -15.13 3.97
C LYS A 175 -11.10 -16.50 3.46
N CYS A 176 -11.23 -17.47 4.34
CA CYS A 176 -11.63 -18.84 3.99
C CYS A 176 -13.10 -18.93 3.53
N ASP A 177 -13.43 -18.27 2.42
CA ASP A 177 -14.67 -18.42 1.67
C ASP A 177 -14.40 -18.45 0.14
N SER A 178 -15.25 -19.12 -0.63
CA SER A 178 -15.08 -19.33 -2.09
C SER A 178 -15.00 -18.02 -2.89
N PHE A 179 -15.71 -16.98 -2.48
CA PHE A 179 -15.67 -15.68 -3.16
C PHE A 179 -14.36 -14.92 -2.92
N SER A 180 -13.70 -15.17 -1.80
CA SER A 180 -12.41 -14.55 -1.48
C SER A 180 -11.27 -15.20 -2.26
N GLU A 181 -11.39 -16.47 -2.58
CA GLU A 181 -10.39 -17.23 -3.37
C GLU A 181 -10.23 -16.64 -4.78
N ASP A 182 -11.33 -16.40 -5.49
CA ASP A 182 -11.30 -15.79 -6.82
C ASP A 182 -10.67 -14.40 -6.81
N SER A 183 -10.98 -13.60 -5.78
CA SER A 183 -10.41 -12.27 -5.63
C SER A 183 -8.91 -12.32 -5.36
N ALA A 184 -8.46 -13.23 -4.50
CA ALA A 184 -7.03 -13.44 -4.23
C ALA A 184 -6.29 -13.92 -5.48
N PHE A 185 -6.88 -14.83 -6.25
CA PHE A 185 -6.29 -15.32 -7.50
C PHE A 185 -6.13 -14.20 -8.54
N ARG A 186 -7.12 -13.34 -8.71
CA ARG A 186 -7.00 -12.18 -9.61
C ARG A 186 -5.90 -11.22 -9.18
N THR A 187 -5.81 -10.92 -7.87
CA THR A 187 -4.71 -10.08 -7.34
C THR A 187 -3.35 -10.74 -7.59
N TYR A 188 -3.24 -12.04 -7.39
CA TYR A 188 -2.03 -12.81 -7.68
C TYR A 188 -1.63 -12.74 -9.16
N VAL A 189 -2.60 -12.88 -10.06
CA VAL A 189 -2.38 -12.77 -11.52
C VAL A 189 -1.87 -11.37 -11.86
N LEU A 190 -2.51 -10.31 -11.36
CA LEU A 190 -2.09 -8.92 -11.56
C LEU A 190 -0.62 -8.72 -11.12
N CYS A 191 -0.25 -9.18 -9.93
CA CYS A 191 1.12 -9.08 -9.43
C CYS A 191 2.13 -9.78 -10.36
N ASN A 192 1.78 -10.97 -10.87
CA ASN A 192 2.64 -11.71 -11.78
C ASN A 192 2.75 -11.05 -13.16
N GLU A 193 1.69 -10.44 -13.67
CA GLU A 193 1.72 -9.66 -14.91
C GLU A 193 2.63 -8.44 -14.77
N MET A 194 2.50 -7.68 -13.69
CA MET A 194 3.37 -6.54 -13.40
C MET A 194 4.84 -6.96 -13.23
N ARG A 195 5.11 -8.11 -12.63
CA ARG A 195 6.45 -8.67 -12.51
C ARG A 195 7.05 -9.06 -13.88
N LYS A 196 6.25 -9.65 -14.77
CA LYS A 196 6.66 -10.05 -16.12
C LYS A 196 6.94 -8.85 -17.02
N SER A 197 6.13 -7.82 -16.95
CA SER A 197 6.27 -6.58 -17.73
C SER A 197 7.43 -5.70 -17.24
N LYS A 198 8.09 -6.09 -16.13
CA LYS A 198 9.17 -5.32 -15.48
C LYS A 198 8.72 -3.91 -15.00
N THR A 199 7.43 -3.72 -14.81
CA THR A 199 6.86 -2.51 -14.23
C THR A 199 6.80 -2.55 -12.71
N SER A 200 7.39 -3.57 -12.08
CA SER A 200 7.44 -3.71 -10.63
C SER A 200 8.75 -4.36 -10.17
N ARG A 201 9.04 -4.21 -8.88
CA ARG A 201 10.22 -4.81 -8.21
C ARG A 201 9.88 -6.07 -7.43
N ILE A 202 8.68 -6.60 -7.57
CA ILE A 202 8.17 -7.72 -6.77
C ILE A 202 9.12 -8.91 -6.81
N LYS A 203 9.65 -9.27 -5.65
CA LYS A 203 10.49 -10.46 -5.42
C LYS A 203 9.64 -11.69 -5.13
N GLY A 204 8.49 -11.49 -4.45
CA GLY A 204 7.59 -12.58 -4.09
C GLY A 204 6.17 -12.10 -3.82
N VAL A 205 5.22 -13.03 -4.01
CA VAL A 205 3.81 -12.87 -3.66
C VAL A 205 3.42 -14.00 -2.73
N GLY A 206 2.86 -13.66 -1.56
CA GLY A 206 2.40 -14.63 -0.57
C GLY A 206 0.89 -14.52 -0.35
N VAL A 207 0.25 -15.65 -0.10
CA VAL A 207 -1.17 -15.70 0.30
C VAL A 207 -1.24 -16.09 1.77
N MET A 208 -1.98 -15.31 2.55
CA MET A 208 -2.21 -15.55 3.97
C MET A 208 -3.68 -15.85 4.23
N LEU A 209 -3.97 -17.04 4.75
CA LEU A 209 -5.32 -17.38 5.17
C LEU A 209 -5.72 -16.59 6.41
N THR A 210 -6.86 -15.92 6.33
CA THR A 210 -7.44 -15.15 7.44
C THR A 210 -8.80 -15.70 7.84
N MET A 211 -9.22 -15.45 9.08
CA MET A 211 -10.55 -15.81 9.59
C MET A 211 -10.91 -17.28 9.33
N GLU A 212 -9.93 -18.17 9.44
CA GLU A 212 -10.13 -19.59 9.24
C GLU A 212 -11.07 -20.17 10.30
N GLN A 213 -12.07 -20.92 9.87
CA GLN A 213 -12.99 -21.65 10.72
C GLN A 213 -12.73 -23.15 10.63
N LYS A 214 -13.01 -23.89 11.70
CA LYS A 214 -12.95 -25.37 11.68
C LYS A 214 -14.15 -25.92 10.92
N SER A 215 -14.07 -25.92 9.58
CA SER A 215 -15.10 -26.45 8.70
C SER A 215 -14.47 -27.20 7.53
N ALA A 216 -15.23 -28.12 6.90
CA ALA A 216 -14.79 -28.81 5.68
C ALA A 216 -14.47 -27.82 4.56
N ALA A 217 -15.32 -26.79 4.37
CA ALA A 217 -15.11 -25.76 3.37
C ALA A 217 -13.79 -24.99 3.56
N SER A 218 -13.38 -24.70 4.80
CA SER A 218 -12.08 -24.06 5.05
C SER A 218 -10.90 -24.98 4.76
N GLN A 219 -11.07 -26.30 4.94
CA GLN A 219 -10.03 -27.27 4.60
C GLN A 219 -9.86 -27.41 3.08
N ASP A 220 -10.97 -27.41 2.33
CA ASP A 220 -10.96 -27.44 0.87
C ASP A 220 -10.24 -26.19 0.31
N ILE A 221 -10.61 -24.99 0.78
CA ILE A 221 -9.97 -23.73 0.38
C ILE A 221 -8.47 -23.74 0.70
N ARG A 222 -8.07 -24.25 1.87
CA ARG A 222 -6.65 -24.39 2.22
C ARG A 222 -5.90 -25.30 1.24
N SER A 223 -6.53 -26.43 0.84
CA SER A 223 -5.96 -27.36 -0.14
C SER A 223 -5.83 -26.71 -1.51
N ASP A 224 -6.88 -26.02 -1.96
CA ASP A 224 -6.91 -25.32 -3.24
C ASP A 224 -5.90 -24.18 -3.31
N CYS A 225 -5.74 -23.40 -2.22
CA CYS A 225 -4.72 -22.37 -2.14
C CYS A 225 -3.31 -22.93 -2.31
N ARG A 226 -2.99 -24.07 -1.66
CA ARG A 226 -1.67 -24.70 -1.81
C ARG A 226 -1.39 -25.23 -3.22
N ALA A 227 -2.43 -25.49 -3.99
CA ALA A 227 -2.31 -25.97 -5.38
C ALA A 227 -2.23 -24.82 -6.39
N LYS A 228 -2.81 -23.64 -6.07
CA LYS A 228 -2.93 -22.50 -6.99
C LYS A 228 -1.84 -21.44 -6.81
N PHE A 229 -1.30 -21.30 -5.59
CA PHE A 229 -0.31 -20.32 -5.18
C PHE A 229 1.01 -20.95 -4.72
#